data_94b2304199458cfcc6674da81a77f0b3
#
_entry.id   94b2304199458cfcc6674da81a77f0b3
#
_cell.length_a   1.000
_cell.length_b   1.000
_cell.length_c   1.000
_cell.angle_alpha   90.00
_cell.angle_beta   90.00
_cell.angle_gamma   90.00
#
_symmetry.space_group_name_H-M   'P 1'
#
loop_
_entity.id
_entity.type
_entity.pdbx_description
1 polymer ?
#
loop_
_entity_poly.entity_id
_entity_poly.type
_entity_poly.pdbx_seq_one_letter_code
_entity_poly.pdbx_strand_id
1 'polypeptide(L)'
;KFNFRNHRKIVVIDGEVGFVGGLNVGDEYLGKNKKIGFWRDTHLMLKGESVQTLHSIFMFDWEYVSGECLINNEAYTKPHPVEGEGFVQVVATGPDTQENMSDYYYTMITSATKSIWISTPYFVPNEAIRTALRIAARKGVEVRIM
;
A
#
# COMPACT_ATOMS: atom_id res chain seq x y z
N LYS A 1 14.56 -8.59 21.47
CA LYS A 1 13.33 -7.76 21.37
C LYS A 1 12.99 -7.64 19.90
N PHE A 2 11.89 -8.23 19.49
CA PHE A 2 11.37 -8.04 18.13
C PHE A 2 10.94 -6.58 18.00
N ASN A 3 11.40 -5.91 16.95
CA ASN A 3 11.10 -4.53 16.69
C ASN A 3 9.87 -4.46 15.76
N PHE A 4 8.71 -4.78 16.29
CA PHE A 4 7.46 -4.63 15.57
C PHE A 4 7.13 -3.13 15.44
N ARG A 5 7.15 -2.62 14.21
CA ARG A 5 6.77 -1.25 13.88
C ARG A 5 5.69 -1.29 12.82
N ASN A 6 4.64 -0.51 13.01
CA ASN A 6 3.69 -0.24 11.95
C ASN A 6 4.35 0.67 10.91
N HIS A 7 4.43 0.20 9.66
CA HIS A 7 4.98 0.95 8.54
C HIS A 7 3.89 1.52 7.62
N ARG A 8 2.61 1.33 7.94
CA ARG A 8 1.51 1.89 7.17
C ARG A 8 1.51 3.41 7.28
N LYS A 9 1.38 4.09 6.15
CA LYS A 9 1.20 5.53 6.04
C LYS A 9 -0.19 5.75 5.47
N ILE A 10 -1.16 5.86 6.36
CA ILE A 10 -2.56 6.03 6.03
C ILE A 10 -3.04 7.34 6.64
N VAL A 11 -3.66 8.18 5.81
CA VAL A 11 -4.39 9.36 6.27
C VAL A 11 -5.79 9.27 5.69
N VAL A 12 -6.80 9.41 6.53
CA VAL A 12 -8.20 9.49 6.10
C VAL A 12 -8.76 10.81 6.61
N ILE A 13 -9.40 11.55 5.73
CA ILE A 13 -10.01 12.84 6.03
C ILE A 13 -11.51 12.71 5.83
N ASP A 14 -12.27 12.95 6.90
CA ASP A 14 -13.73 12.95 6.96
C ASP A 14 -14.39 11.64 6.45
N GLY A 15 -13.61 10.55 6.32
CA GLY A 15 -14.07 9.30 5.71
C GLY A 15 -14.27 9.37 4.19
N GLU A 16 -13.96 10.51 3.56
CA GLU A 16 -14.22 10.79 2.14
C GLU A 16 -12.96 10.66 1.28
N VAL A 17 -11.81 11.07 1.82
CA VAL A 17 -10.54 11.07 1.10
C VAL A 17 -9.51 10.27 1.88
N GLY A 18 -8.90 9.31 1.20
CA GLY A 18 -7.82 8.49 1.75
C GLY A 18 -6.49 8.75 1.05
N PHE A 19 -5.40 8.77 1.81
CA PHE A 19 -4.05 8.81 1.28
C PHE A 19 -3.27 7.60 1.79
N VAL A 20 -2.53 6.96 0.88
CA VAL A 20 -1.68 5.80 1.20
C VAL A 20 -0.44 5.80 0.31
N GLY A 21 0.71 5.44 0.87
CA GLY A 21 1.95 5.35 0.11
C GLY A 21 3.19 5.25 0.98
N GLY A 22 4.34 5.60 0.42
CA GLY A 22 5.63 5.50 1.09
C GLY A 22 6.03 6.73 1.91
N LEU A 23 5.39 7.88 1.68
CA LEU A 23 5.77 9.15 2.29
C LEU A 23 5.50 9.17 3.80
N ASN A 24 6.53 9.36 4.61
CA ASN A 24 6.38 9.63 6.03
C ASN A 24 6.22 11.14 6.30
N VAL A 25 5.80 11.48 7.53
CA VAL A 25 5.76 12.86 7.99
C VAL A 25 7.15 13.24 8.51
N GLY A 26 7.84 14.13 7.78
CA GLY A 26 9.18 14.59 8.15
C GLY A 26 9.76 15.54 7.09
N ASP A 27 10.67 16.41 7.51
CA ASP A 27 11.30 17.41 6.62
C ASP A 27 12.17 16.79 5.55
N GLU A 28 12.73 15.61 5.79
CA GLU A 28 13.50 14.84 4.82
C GLU A 28 12.66 14.45 3.61
N TYR A 29 11.39 14.09 3.82
CA TYR A 29 10.48 13.70 2.73
C TYR A 29 9.97 14.89 1.93
N LEU A 30 10.08 16.10 2.49
CA LEU A 30 9.76 17.36 1.81
C LEU A 30 10.94 17.97 1.07
N GLY A 31 12.09 17.28 1.02
CA GLY A 31 13.32 17.78 0.40
C GLY A 31 13.99 18.94 1.16
N LYS A 32 13.57 19.19 2.40
CA LYS A 32 14.13 20.27 3.25
C LYS A 32 15.43 19.88 3.93
N ASN A 33 15.75 18.60 3.98
CA ASN A 33 16.99 18.12 4.57
C ASN A 33 18.14 18.21 3.55
N LYS A 34 19.04 19.18 3.73
CA LYS A 34 20.16 19.43 2.83
C LYS A 34 21.14 18.25 2.68
N LYS A 35 21.20 17.33 3.67
CA LYS A 35 22.09 16.16 3.63
C LYS A 35 21.51 15.05 2.77
N ILE A 36 20.20 14.92 2.73
CA ILE A 36 19.47 13.88 1.97
C ILE A 36 19.15 14.39 0.56
N GLY A 37 18.88 15.69 0.44
CA GLY A 37 18.55 16.32 -0.84
C GLY A 37 17.10 16.04 -1.26
N PHE A 38 16.90 15.87 -2.57
CA PHE A 38 15.58 15.62 -3.14
C PHE A 38 15.11 14.20 -2.80
N TRP A 39 13.93 14.11 -2.19
CA TRP A 39 13.27 12.84 -1.91
C TRP A 39 12.12 12.62 -2.88
N ARG A 40 12.10 11.48 -3.56
CA ARG A 40 10.99 11.07 -4.41
C ARG A 40 10.27 9.88 -3.79
N ASP A 41 8.95 10.01 -3.69
CA ASP A 41 8.08 8.93 -3.23
C ASP A 41 6.82 8.87 -4.09
N THR A 42 6.07 7.78 -3.97
CA THR A 42 4.78 7.61 -4.61
C THR A 42 3.70 7.51 -3.53
N HIS A 43 2.69 8.35 -3.64
CA HIS A 43 1.57 8.40 -2.73
C HIS A 43 0.28 8.47 -3.53
N LEU A 44 -0.72 7.72 -3.14
CA LEU A 44 -2.01 7.67 -3.79
C LEU A 44 -3.03 8.47 -2.99
N MET A 45 -3.86 9.23 -3.68
CA MET A 45 -5.09 9.80 -3.15
C MET A 45 -6.28 9.00 -3.69
N LEU A 46 -7.12 8.53 -2.80
CA LEU A 46 -8.29 7.72 -3.10
C LEU A 46 -9.57 8.44 -2.65
N LYS A 47 -10.64 8.23 -3.39
CA LYS A 47 -12.00 8.63 -3.04
C LYS A 47 -12.93 7.47 -3.33
N GLY A 48 -14.12 7.47 -2.69
CA GLY A 48 -15.13 6.42 -2.87
C GLY A 48 -14.97 5.28 -1.87
N GLU A 49 -15.58 4.14 -2.19
CA GLU A 49 -15.74 3.01 -1.25
C GLU A 49 -14.41 2.45 -0.73
N SER A 50 -13.34 2.51 -1.52
CA SER A 50 -12.00 2.05 -1.09
C SER A 50 -11.45 2.81 0.12
N VAL A 51 -11.91 4.05 0.36
CA VAL A 51 -11.53 4.84 1.53
C VAL A 51 -12.03 4.19 2.82
N GLN A 52 -13.20 3.54 2.77
CA GLN A 52 -13.75 2.82 3.94
C GLN A 52 -12.84 1.67 4.36
N THR A 53 -12.24 0.98 3.40
CA THR A 53 -11.27 -0.09 3.71
C THR A 53 -10.01 0.48 4.37
N LEU A 54 -9.46 1.60 3.87
CA LEU A 54 -8.34 2.28 4.50
C LEU A 54 -8.69 2.76 5.92
N HIS A 55 -9.89 3.31 6.08
CA HIS A 55 -10.38 3.79 7.36
C HIS A 55 -10.52 2.64 8.38
N SER A 56 -11.06 1.51 7.95
CA SER A 56 -11.17 0.32 8.80
C SER A 56 -9.80 -0.18 9.26
N ILE A 57 -8.79 -0.20 8.37
CA ILE A 57 -7.42 -0.58 8.73
C ILE A 57 -6.86 0.38 9.78
N PHE A 58 -7.08 1.69 9.61
CA PHE A 58 -6.67 2.69 10.60
C PHE A 58 -7.38 2.47 11.95
N MET A 59 -8.68 2.22 11.94
CA MET A 59 -9.46 2.01 13.17
C MET A 59 -9.00 0.77 13.94
N PHE A 60 -8.66 -0.32 13.26
CA PHE A 60 -8.07 -1.50 13.89
C PHE A 60 -6.68 -1.22 14.49
N ASP A 61 -5.81 -0.52 13.75
CA ASP A 61 -4.51 -0.10 14.27
C ASP A 61 -4.66 0.83 15.49
N TRP A 62 -5.66 1.72 15.48
CA TRP A 62 -5.99 2.61 16.59
C TRP A 62 -6.47 1.85 17.82
N GLU A 63 -7.42 0.92 17.64
CA GLU A 63 -7.94 0.09 18.71
C GLU A 63 -6.83 -0.71 19.38
N TYR A 64 -5.92 -1.28 18.59
CA TYR A 64 -4.78 -2.04 19.11
C TYR A 64 -3.88 -1.19 20.01
N VAL A 65 -3.67 0.10 19.70
CA VAL A 65 -2.77 0.99 20.45
C VAL A 65 -3.47 1.67 21.61
N SER A 66 -4.73 2.13 21.41
CA SER A 66 -5.47 2.96 22.37
C SER A 66 -6.43 2.17 23.26
N GLY A 67 -6.86 0.99 22.82
CA GLY A 67 -7.96 0.24 23.42
C GLY A 67 -9.34 0.81 23.09
N GLU A 68 -9.43 1.84 22.27
CA GLU A 68 -10.68 2.49 21.87
C GLU A 68 -11.22 1.90 20.57
N CYS A 69 -12.40 1.30 20.60
CA CYS A 69 -13.05 0.72 19.44
C CYS A 69 -13.88 1.78 18.68
N LEU A 70 -13.38 2.23 17.54
CA LEU A 70 -14.03 3.24 16.69
C LEU A 70 -14.95 2.66 15.63
N ILE A 71 -14.77 1.40 15.25
CA ILE A 71 -15.48 0.77 14.13
C ILE A 71 -17.00 0.67 14.33
N ASN A 72 -17.46 0.70 15.57
CA ASN A 72 -18.87 0.67 15.90
C ASN A 72 -19.53 2.07 15.87
N ASN A 73 -18.79 3.12 15.57
CA ASN A 73 -19.30 4.48 15.52
C ASN A 73 -19.72 4.81 14.07
N GLU A 74 -21.02 4.96 13.86
CA GLU A 74 -21.60 5.28 12.54
C GLU A 74 -21.02 6.55 11.91
N ALA A 75 -20.53 7.51 12.71
CA ALA A 75 -19.91 8.71 12.21
C ALA A 75 -18.63 8.41 11.39
N TYR A 76 -17.95 7.29 11.67
CA TYR A 76 -16.71 6.90 10.98
C TYR A 76 -16.92 5.84 9.89
N THR A 77 -18.08 5.18 9.87
CA THR A 77 -18.36 4.05 8.97
C THR A 77 -19.32 4.39 7.84
N LYS A 78 -19.82 5.62 7.81
CA LYS A 78 -20.76 6.06 6.79
C LYS A 78 -20.11 6.08 5.40
N PRO A 79 -20.66 5.36 4.40
CA PRO A 79 -20.15 5.40 3.05
C PRO A 79 -20.34 6.78 2.41
N HIS A 80 -19.34 7.23 1.68
CA HIS A 80 -19.41 8.44 0.87
C HIS A 80 -19.39 8.03 -0.61
N PRO A 81 -20.52 8.04 -1.30
CA PRO A 81 -20.57 7.69 -2.72
C PRO A 81 -19.81 8.72 -3.54
N VAL A 82 -19.04 8.24 -4.49
CA VAL A 82 -18.26 9.07 -5.42
C VAL A 82 -18.45 8.53 -6.82
N GLU A 83 -18.56 9.42 -7.79
CA GLU A 83 -18.55 9.06 -9.19
C GLU A 83 -17.15 8.61 -9.61
N GLY A 84 -17.05 7.44 -10.25
CA GLY A 84 -15.81 6.88 -10.76
C GLY A 84 -15.99 5.44 -11.23
N GLU A 85 -15.19 5.05 -12.24
CA GLU A 85 -15.25 3.73 -12.85
C GLU A 85 -14.04 2.83 -12.46
N GLY A 86 -13.15 3.33 -11.59
CA GLY A 86 -11.96 2.60 -11.17
C GLY A 86 -12.25 1.57 -10.07
N PHE A 87 -11.50 0.46 -10.12
CA PHE A 87 -11.50 -0.53 -9.04
C PHE A 87 -10.21 -0.42 -8.23
N VAL A 88 -10.33 -0.46 -6.92
CA VAL A 88 -9.19 -0.46 -6.00
C VAL A 88 -9.35 -1.61 -5.02
N GLN A 89 -8.35 -2.47 -4.93
CA GLN A 89 -8.24 -3.47 -3.89
C GLN A 89 -7.21 -3.01 -2.87
N VAL A 90 -7.63 -2.86 -1.63
CA VAL A 90 -6.76 -2.56 -0.51
C VAL A 90 -6.46 -3.87 0.22
N VAL A 91 -5.16 -4.19 0.35
CA VAL A 91 -4.69 -5.38 1.05
C VAL A 91 -3.80 -4.95 2.20
N ALA A 92 -4.23 -5.25 3.43
CA ALA A 92 -3.43 -5.04 4.61
C ALA A 92 -2.70 -6.34 4.97
N THR A 93 -1.40 -6.25 5.16
CA THR A 93 -0.59 -7.39 5.62
C THR A 93 0.11 -7.02 6.93
N GLY A 94 0.36 -8.02 7.76
CA GLY A 94 1.01 -7.86 9.06
C GLY A 94 1.49 -9.21 9.59
N PRO A 95 2.18 -9.23 10.73
CA PRO A 95 2.68 -10.47 11.33
C PRO A 95 1.56 -11.39 11.85
N ASP A 96 0.37 -10.86 11.99
CA ASP A 96 -0.85 -11.49 12.48
C ASP A 96 -1.79 -11.95 11.36
N THR A 97 -1.48 -11.63 10.10
CA THR A 97 -2.28 -12.05 8.95
C THR A 97 -1.65 -13.28 8.28
N GLN A 98 -2.49 -14.21 7.85
CA GLN A 98 -2.06 -15.36 7.02
C GLN A 98 -1.76 -14.95 5.58
N GLU A 99 -2.22 -13.76 5.18
CA GLU A 99 -2.02 -13.26 3.83
C GLU A 99 -0.58 -12.85 3.59
N ASN A 100 0.00 -13.40 2.56
CA ASN A 100 1.36 -13.09 2.16
C ASN A 100 1.36 -12.18 0.92
N MET A 101 1.86 -10.95 1.06
CA MET A 101 1.98 -10.01 -0.06
C MET A 101 2.73 -10.62 -1.26
N SER A 102 3.61 -11.58 -1.01
CA SER A 102 4.33 -12.31 -2.06
C SER A 102 3.38 -13.04 -3.01
N ASP A 103 2.26 -13.57 -2.53
CA ASP A 103 1.31 -14.33 -3.34
C ASP A 103 0.53 -13.39 -4.29
N TYR A 104 0.21 -12.18 -3.83
CA TYR A 104 -0.38 -11.14 -4.68
C TYR A 104 0.59 -10.73 -5.79
N TYR A 105 1.85 -10.44 -5.44
CA TYR A 105 2.86 -10.12 -6.45
C TYR A 105 3.07 -11.27 -7.44
N TYR A 106 3.15 -12.50 -6.96
CA TYR A 106 3.29 -13.67 -7.81
C TYR A 106 2.13 -13.79 -8.81
N THR A 107 0.91 -13.63 -8.33
CA THR A 107 -0.30 -13.68 -9.16
C THR A 107 -0.31 -12.58 -10.21
N MET A 108 -0.01 -11.33 -9.83
CA MET A 108 0.06 -10.21 -10.78
C MET A 108 1.12 -10.43 -11.86
N ILE A 109 2.31 -10.88 -11.46
CA ILE A 109 3.44 -11.14 -12.38
C ILE A 109 3.10 -12.27 -13.36
N THR A 110 2.53 -13.36 -12.87
CA THR A 110 2.21 -14.52 -13.70
C THR A 110 1.02 -14.29 -14.64
N SER A 111 0.11 -13.39 -14.28
CA SER A 111 -1.04 -12.98 -15.09
C SER A 111 -0.71 -11.92 -16.14
N ALA A 112 0.46 -11.27 -16.04
CA ALA A 112 0.84 -10.23 -16.97
C ALA A 112 1.08 -10.76 -18.38
N THR A 113 0.52 -10.07 -19.38
CA THR A 113 0.60 -10.44 -20.80
C THR A 113 1.35 -9.42 -21.67
N LYS A 114 1.55 -8.20 -21.19
CA LYS A 114 2.18 -7.12 -21.97
C LYS A 114 3.40 -6.52 -21.28
N SER A 115 3.24 -5.99 -20.08
CA SER A 115 4.33 -5.31 -19.37
C SER A 115 4.23 -5.45 -17.87
N ILE A 116 5.39 -5.47 -17.22
CA ILE A 116 5.58 -5.42 -15.77
C ILE A 116 6.60 -4.31 -15.50
N TRP A 117 6.20 -3.26 -14.79
CA TRP A 117 7.09 -2.17 -14.42
C TRP A 117 7.13 -2.07 -12.89
N ILE A 118 8.32 -2.18 -12.33
CA ILE A 118 8.56 -2.17 -10.89
C ILE A 118 9.50 -1.01 -10.58
N SER A 119 9.07 -0.13 -9.68
CA SER A 119 9.92 0.91 -9.10
C SER A 119 10.06 0.64 -7.60
N THR A 120 11.27 0.41 -7.14
CA THR A 120 11.55 0.11 -5.74
C THR A 120 12.99 0.46 -5.37
N PRO A 121 13.24 1.10 -4.21
CA PRO A 121 14.59 1.33 -3.72
C PRO A 121 15.28 0.03 -3.23
N TYR A 122 14.50 -1.04 -3.00
CA TYR A 122 15.00 -2.30 -2.47
C TYR A 122 14.40 -3.48 -3.25
N PHE A 123 15.09 -3.88 -4.30
CA PHE A 123 14.68 -5.05 -5.07
C PHE A 123 15.31 -6.33 -4.48
N VAL A 124 14.64 -6.89 -3.48
CA VAL A 124 15.06 -8.15 -2.80
C VAL A 124 13.95 -9.19 -2.93
N PRO A 125 13.66 -9.68 -4.14
CA PRO A 125 12.61 -10.66 -4.37
C PRO A 125 13.02 -12.05 -3.83
N ASN A 126 12.04 -12.79 -3.33
CA ASN A 126 12.23 -14.21 -3.06
C ASN A 126 12.38 -15.00 -4.37
N GLU A 127 12.72 -16.31 -4.27
CA GLU A 127 13.00 -17.14 -5.45
C GLU A 127 11.76 -17.31 -6.35
N ALA A 128 10.56 -17.38 -5.78
CA ALA A 128 9.32 -17.52 -6.54
C ALA A 128 9.08 -16.29 -7.43
N ILE A 129 9.18 -15.07 -6.85
CA ILE A 129 9.03 -13.80 -7.58
C ILE A 129 10.10 -13.64 -8.65
N ARG A 130 11.36 -13.97 -8.33
CA ARG A 130 12.47 -13.91 -9.29
C ARG A 130 12.24 -14.82 -10.48
N THR A 131 11.79 -16.05 -10.20
CA THR A 131 11.48 -17.04 -11.25
C THR A 131 10.28 -16.61 -12.09
N ALA A 132 9.22 -16.08 -11.48
CA ALA A 132 8.05 -15.57 -12.20
C ALA A 132 8.43 -14.42 -13.16
N LEU A 133 9.22 -13.44 -12.71
CA LEU A 133 9.71 -12.35 -13.56
C LEU A 133 10.56 -12.84 -14.72
N ARG A 134 11.48 -13.78 -14.47
CA ARG A 134 12.31 -14.38 -15.52
C ARG A 134 11.47 -15.12 -16.56
N ILE A 135 10.46 -15.86 -16.13
CA ILE A 135 9.54 -16.58 -17.03
C ILE A 135 8.69 -15.59 -17.82
N ALA A 136 8.15 -14.56 -17.20
CA ALA A 136 7.38 -13.50 -17.87
C ALA A 136 8.21 -12.86 -19.00
N ALA A 137 9.45 -12.46 -18.71
CA ALA A 137 10.36 -11.89 -19.70
C ALA A 137 10.63 -12.88 -20.88
N ARG A 138 10.83 -14.16 -20.59
CA ARG A 138 11.04 -15.19 -21.63
C ARG A 138 9.80 -15.44 -22.49
N LYS A 139 8.59 -15.17 -21.96
CA LYS A 139 7.32 -15.21 -22.70
C LYS A 139 7.09 -13.97 -23.57
N GLY A 140 7.99 -13.00 -23.54
CA GLY A 140 7.86 -11.74 -24.30
C GLY A 140 7.14 -10.62 -23.55
N VAL A 141 6.88 -10.76 -22.26
CA VAL A 141 6.37 -9.67 -21.43
C VAL A 141 7.51 -8.66 -21.20
N GLU A 142 7.24 -7.39 -21.43
CA GLU A 142 8.21 -6.32 -21.18
C GLU A 142 8.39 -6.15 -19.67
N VAL A 143 9.57 -6.49 -19.12
CA VAL A 143 9.88 -6.34 -17.70
C VAL A 143 10.88 -5.21 -17.50
N ARG A 144 10.49 -4.18 -16.76
CA ARG A 144 11.36 -3.05 -16.37
C ARG A 144 11.40 -2.94 -14.85
N ILE A 145 12.62 -2.83 -14.30
CA ILE A 145 12.89 -2.67 -12.88
C ILE A 145 13.78 -1.45 -12.70
N MET A 146 13.37 -0.55 -11.82
CA MET A 146 14.06 0.72 -11.56
C MET A 146 14.20 0.93 -10.03
#